data_0754aba4f1647581b7959c8a3f896d1c
#
_entry.id   0754aba4f1647581b7959c8a3f896d1c
#
_cell.length_a   1.000
_cell.length_b   1.000
_cell.length_c   1.000
_cell.angle_alpha   90.00
_cell.angle_beta   90.00
_cell.angle_gamma   90.00
#
_symmetry.space_group_name_H-M   'P 1'
#
loop_
_entity.id
_entity.type
_entity.pdbx_description
1 polymer ?
#
loop_
_entity_poly.entity_id
_entity_poly.type
_entity_poly.pdbx_seq_one_letter_code
_entity_poly.pdbx_strand_id
1 'polypeptide(L)'
;ILVFNDGNLLLNALFMRDEIKAAVEELLSRDGLILGVGQGFGLLLKTGLLPYGKFTDIKNVQAALSENVGAKKTCGIRRVRISSNLSPWFNGVKTGDVFKAQTSEKDGRFVISKALSDALIVKGQVAAQYIDLNDNATMETPYNPGGSAEAIEGIFSPDGRIYGRATRFSRVSAHLYENVPGEWDAKIFESGVKYFK
;
A
#
# COMPACT_ATOMS: atom_id res chain seq x y z
N ILE A 1 2.47 -6.75 15.48
CA ILE A 1 2.14 -5.82 14.38
C ILE A 1 3.24 -4.78 14.29
N LEU A 2 3.75 -4.54 13.09
CA LEU A 2 4.73 -3.52 12.78
C LEU A 2 4.14 -2.55 11.74
N VAL A 3 4.18 -1.24 12.01
CA VAL A 3 3.59 -0.21 11.11
C VAL A 3 4.62 0.85 10.76
N PHE A 4 4.80 1.10 9.47
CA PHE A 4 5.62 2.18 8.91
C PHE A 4 4.72 3.23 8.28
N ASN A 5 4.53 4.34 8.96
CA ASN A 5 3.73 5.47 8.42
C ASN A 5 4.59 6.46 7.60
N ASP A 6 5.89 6.28 7.61
CA ASP A 6 6.84 7.08 6.83
C ASP A 6 8.09 6.25 6.51
N GLY A 7 8.90 6.73 5.57
CA GLY A 7 10.18 6.14 5.20
C GLY A 7 11.16 7.26 4.88
N ASN A 8 12.32 7.23 5.51
CA ASN A 8 13.42 8.14 5.22
C ASN A 8 14.71 7.38 4.96
N LEU A 9 15.76 8.10 4.57
CA LEU A 9 17.06 7.49 4.25
C LEU A 9 17.65 6.72 5.44
N LEU A 10 17.50 7.25 6.66
CA LEU A 10 17.98 6.61 7.88
C LEU A 10 17.25 5.28 8.14
N LEU A 11 15.93 5.27 8.01
CA LEU A 11 15.12 4.07 8.19
C LEU A 11 15.45 3.01 7.13
N ASN A 12 15.66 3.43 5.88
CA ASN A 12 16.11 2.53 4.82
C ASN A 12 17.47 1.89 5.16
N ALA A 13 18.44 2.68 5.64
CA ALA A 13 19.74 2.16 6.05
C ALA A 13 19.67 1.21 7.24
N LEU A 14 18.80 1.52 8.21
CA LEU A 14 18.57 0.68 9.39
C LEU A 14 18.00 -0.70 8.98
N PHE A 15 17.04 -0.74 8.04
CA PHE A 15 16.43 -1.97 7.56
C PHE A 15 17.35 -2.86 6.71
N MET A 16 18.51 -2.35 6.30
CA MET A 16 19.55 -3.15 5.63
C MET A 16 20.47 -3.87 6.60
N ARG A 17 20.40 -3.57 7.92
CA ARG A 17 21.23 -4.24 8.93
C ARG A 17 20.70 -5.65 9.20
N ASP A 18 21.60 -6.60 9.35
CA ASP A 18 21.26 -8.02 9.49
C ASP A 18 20.46 -8.30 10.77
N GLU A 19 20.74 -7.58 11.86
CA GLU A 19 19.97 -7.73 13.12
C GLU A 19 18.49 -7.31 12.94
N ILE A 20 18.23 -6.27 12.16
CA ILE A 20 16.87 -5.80 11.89
C ILE A 20 16.16 -6.76 10.94
N LYS A 21 16.84 -7.26 9.91
CA LYS A 21 16.30 -8.28 9.02
C LYS A 21 15.89 -9.53 9.81
N ALA A 22 16.77 -10.03 10.67
CA ALA A 22 16.50 -11.20 11.50
C ALA A 22 15.28 -10.96 12.42
N ALA A 23 15.16 -9.78 13.04
CA ALA A 23 14.02 -9.45 13.90
C ALA A 23 12.70 -9.38 13.10
N VAL A 24 12.71 -8.87 11.87
CA VAL A 24 11.55 -8.82 10.99
C VAL A 24 11.17 -10.23 10.52
N GLU A 25 12.14 -11.06 10.16
CA GLU A 25 11.91 -12.45 9.78
C GLU A 25 11.35 -13.26 10.96
N GLU A 26 11.86 -13.04 12.17
CA GLU A 26 11.32 -13.63 13.38
C GLU A 26 9.86 -13.18 13.65
N LEU A 27 9.55 -11.89 13.46
CA LEU A 27 8.17 -11.39 13.56
C LEU A 27 7.25 -12.12 12.58
N LEU A 28 7.66 -12.27 11.32
CA LEU A 28 6.89 -12.95 10.29
C LEU A 28 6.77 -14.46 10.56
N SER A 29 7.80 -15.11 11.11
CA SER A 29 7.76 -16.54 11.48
C SER A 29 6.77 -16.83 12.60
N ARG A 30 6.48 -15.84 13.45
CA ARG A 30 5.47 -15.88 14.51
C ARG A 30 4.11 -15.33 14.07
N ASP A 31 3.81 -15.41 12.78
CA ASP A 31 2.55 -14.96 12.21
C ASP A 31 2.28 -13.44 12.33
N GLY A 32 3.35 -12.65 12.42
CA GLY A 32 3.27 -11.19 12.58
C GLY A 32 2.75 -10.48 11.33
N LEU A 33 2.14 -9.32 11.53
CA LEU A 33 1.62 -8.45 10.47
C LEU A 33 2.48 -7.21 10.29
N ILE A 34 2.66 -6.77 9.04
CA ILE A 34 3.40 -5.56 8.67
C ILE A 34 2.54 -4.66 7.78
N LEU A 35 2.52 -3.36 8.07
CA LEU A 35 1.84 -2.34 7.28
C LEU A 35 2.83 -1.22 6.91
N GLY A 36 2.91 -0.90 5.61
CA GLY A 36 3.65 0.26 5.10
C GLY A 36 2.72 1.28 4.44
N VAL A 37 2.79 2.53 4.87
CA VAL A 37 1.95 3.63 4.36
C VAL A 37 2.83 4.72 3.77
N GLY A 38 2.49 5.23 2.59
CA GLY A 38 3.29 6.26 1.91
C GLY A 38 4.74 5.80 1.71
N GLN A 39 5.71 6.51 2.25
CA GLN A 39 7.13 6.12 2.15
C GLN A 39 7.45 4.83 2.90
N GLY A 40 6.65 4.42 3.90
CA GLY A 40 6.73 3.10 4.51
C GLY A 40 6.45 1.98 3.52
N PHE A 41 5.50 2.16 2.59
CA PHE A 41 5.31 1.26 1.46
C PHE A 41 6.56 1.21 0.57
N GLY A 42 7.17 2.37 0.26
CA GLY A 42 8.43 2.44 -0.48
C GLY A 42 9.58 1.67 0.18
N LEU A 43 9.66 1.68 1.52
CA LEU A 43 10.61 0.87 2.28
C LEU A 43 10.37 -0.63 2.06
N LEU A 44 9.12 -1.09 2.19
CA LEU A 44 8.77 -2.50 1.99
C LEU A 44 9.07 -2.99 0.57
N LEU A 45 8.90 -2.12 -0.44
CA LEU A 45 9.27 -2.43 -1.82
C LEU A 45 10.79 -2.55 -1.96
N LYS A 46 11.57 -1.59 -1.46
CA LYS A 46 13.04 -1.59 -1.55
C LYS A 46 13.69 -2.80 -0.88
N THR A 47 13.10 -3.31 0.18
CA THR A 47 13.60 -4.48 0.90
C THR A 47 13.17 -5.81 0.29
N GLY A 48 12.20 -5.81 -0.65
CA GLY A 48 11.60 -7.00 -1.24
C GLY A 48 10.53 -7.65 -0.37
N LEU A 49 10.27 -7.15 0.84
CA LEU A 49 9.15 -7.61 1.66
C LEU A 49 7.83 -7.48 0.91
N LEU A 50 7.69 -6.47 0.07
CA LEU A 50 6.68 -6.42 -0.98
C LEU A 50 7.35 -6.40 -2.35
N PRO A 51 6.84 -7.11 -3.32
CA PRO A 51 5.68 -8.03 -3.29
C PRO A 51 6.03 -9.48 -2.91
N TYR A 52 7.26 -9.78 -2.51
CA TYR A 52 7.78 -11.16 -2.43
C TYR A 52 7.55 -11.84 -1.07
N GLY A 53 7.22 -11.10 -0.02
CA GLY A 53 7.04 -11.62 1.35
C GLY A 53 8.34 -11.93 2.10
N LYS A 54 9.49 -11.57 1.54
CA LYS A 54 10.83 -11.84 2.11
C LYS A 54 11.83 -10.77 1.67
N PHE A 55 12.90 -10.62 2.43
CA PHE A 55 14.02 -9.77 1.99
C PHE A 55 14.60 -10.28 0.69
N THR A 56 14.86 -9.37 -0.25
CA THR A 56 15.32 -9.66 -1.60
C THR A 56 16.43 -8.65 -1.93
N ASP A 57 17.47 -9.11 -2.64
CA ASP A 57 18.52 -8.21 -3.13
C ASP A 57 17.88 -7.12 -4.00
N ILE A 58 18.27 -5.87 -3.75
CA ILE A 58 17.73 -4.70 -4.45
C ILE A 58 17.85 -4.80 -5.98
N LYS A 59 18.85 -5.51 -6.47
CA LYS A 59 19.05 -5.77 -7.91
C LYS A 59 17.93 -6.60 -8.53
N ASN A 60 17.21 -7.37 -7.71
CA ASN A 60 16.11 -8.24 -8.13
C ASN A 60 14.74 -7.63 -7.85
N VAL A 61 14.68 -6.45 -7.24
CA VAL A 61 13.41 -5.75 -6.97
C VAL A 61 12.91 -5.13 -8.26
N GLN A 62 11.67 -5.47 -8.64
CA GLN A 62 11.03 -5.03 -9.90
C GLN A 62 9.84 -4.09 -9.64
N ALA A 63 9.69 -3.58 -8.44
CA ALA A 63 8.64 -2.64 -8.06
C ALA A 63 9.20 -1.55 -7.14
N ALA A 64 8.74 -0.31 -7.28
CA ALA A 64 9.19 0.82 -6.47
C ALA A 64 8.09 1.89 -6.34
N LEU A 65 8.23 2.78 -5.36
CA LEU A 65 7.62 4.10 -5.41
C LEU A 65 8.61 5.08 -6.06
N SER A 66 8.11 5.85 -7.00
CA SER A 66 8.86 6.85 -7.77
C SER A 66 8.18 8.22 -7.68
N GLU A 67 8.84 9.24 -8.20
CA GLU A 67 8.23 10.56 -8.37
C GLU A 67 6.95 10.47 -9.22
N ASN A 68 5.94 11.25 -8.81
CA ASN A 68 4.70 11.39 -9.56
C ASN A 68 4.97 11.92 -10.97
N VAL A 69 4.09 11.61 -11.90
CA VAL A 69 4.14 12.19 -13.26
C VAL A 69 4.16 13.72 -13.14
N GLY A 70 5.13 14.35 -13.84
CA GLY A 70 5.37 15.79 -13.78
C GLY A 70 6.15 16.27 -12.55
N ALA A 71 6.74 15.36 -11.74
CA ALA A 71 7.58 15.66 -10.57
C ALA A 71 6.92 16.58 -9.53
N LYS A 72 5.59 16.59 -9.47
CA LYS A 72 4.80 17.47 -8.58
C LYS A 72 4.22 16.68 -7.40
N LYS A 73 4.21 17.34 -6.24
CA LYS A 73 3.44 16.83 -5.11
C LYS A 73 1.96 16.84 -5.47
N THR A 74 1.30 15.70 -5.31
CA THR A 74 -0.14 15.59 -5.49
C THR A 74 -0.83 15.61 -4.13
N CYS A 75 -1.73 16.57 -3.92
CA CYS A 75 -2.55 16.64 -2.72
C CYS A 75 -4.03 16.54 -3.10
N GLY A 76 -4.77 15.77 -2.35
CA GLY A 76 -6.22 15.68 -2.54
C GLY A 76 -6.81 14.36 -2.07
N ILE A 77 -8.13 14.27 -2.24
CA ILE A 77 -8.92 13.09 -1.89
C ILE A 77 -9.14 12.28 -3.16
N ARG A 78 -8.92 10.99 -3.07
CA ARG A 78 -9.09 10.04 -4.18
C ARG A 78 -10.10 8.97 -3.80
N ARG A 79 -10.68 8.34 -4.80
CA ARG A 79 -11.50 7.15 -4.63
C ARG A 79 -10.61 5.94 -4.89
N VAL A 80 -10.68 4.98 -3.99
CA VAL A 80 -10.00 3.69 -4.13
C VAL A 80 -11.00 2.56 -3.94
N ARG A 81 -10.89 1.53 -4.77
CA ARG A 81 -11.72 0.33 -4.70
C ARG A 81 -10.86 -0.84 -4.24
N ILE A 82 -11.38 -1.61 -3.31
CA ILE A 82 -10.76 -2.86 -2.88
C ILE A 82 -10.81 -3.86 -4.04
N SER A 83 -9.65 -4.30 -4.50
CA SER A 83 -9.49 -5.26 -5.60
C SER A 83 -9.36 -6.69 -5.10
N SER A 84 -8.81 -6.87 -3.89
CA SER A 84 -8.68 -8.16 -3.23
C SER A 84 -8.78 -7.98 -1.71
N ASN A 85 -9.41 -8.93 -1.03
CA ASN A 85 -9.47 -8.99 0.43
C ASN A 85 -8.75 -10.24 1.01
N LEU A 86 -7.82 -10.81 0.25
CA LEU A 86 -7.02 -11.97 0.65
C LEU A 86 -5.90 -11.57 1.64
N SER A 87 -6.27 -10.84 2.68
CA SER A 87 -5.33 -10.35 3.68
C SER A 87 -6.02 -10.19 5.04
N PRO A 88 -5.32 -10.55 6.15
CA PRO A 88 -5.80 -10.26 7.50
C PRO A 88 -6.11 -8.77 7.74
N TRP A 89 -5.42 -7.87 7.05
CA TRP A 89 -5.66 -6.44 7.12
C TRP A 89 -7.03 -6.02 6.58
N PHE A 90 -7.68 -6.88 5.77
CA PHE A 90 -8.92 -6.60 5.07
C PHE A 90 -10.11 -7.47 5.53
N ASN A 91 -10.03 -8.09 6.71
CA ASN A 91 -11.13 -8.90 7.26
C ASN A 91 -12.45 -8.12 7.46
N GLY A 92 -12.39 -6.80 7.53
CA GLY A 92 -13.56 -5.93 7.69
C GLY A 92 -14.16 -5.37 6.40
N VAL A 93 -13.61 -5.69 5.23
CA VAL A 93 -14.03 -5.14 3.93
C VAL A 93 -14.25 -6.22 2.89
N LYS A 94 -14.98 -5.89 1.84
CA LYS A 94 -15.26 -6.78 0.70
C LYS A 94 -14.59 -6.26 -0.57
N THR A 95 -14.26 -7.17 -1.46
CA THR A 95 -13.88 -6.82 -2.83
C THR A 95 -15.00 -6.01 -3.48
N GLY A 96 -14.65 -4.88 -4.08
CA GLY A 96 -15.59 -3.92 -4.65
C GLY A 96 -15.94 -2.74 -3.74
N ASP A 97 -15.69 -2.82 -2.42
CA ASP A 97 -15.92 -1.68 -1.52
C ASP A 97 -15.08 -0.48 -1.94
N VAL A 98 -15.68 0.71 -1.86
CA VAL A 98 -15.06 1.97 -2.27
C VAL A 98 -14.83 2.86 -1.06
N PHE A 99 -13.61 3.35 -0.92
CA PHE A 99 -13.20 4.27 0.13
C PHE A 99 -12.63 5.56 -0.42
N LYS A 100 -12.70 6.61 0.40
CA LYS A 100 -11.95 7.85 0.19
C LYS A 100 -10.57 7.71 0.81
N ALA A 101 -9.55 8.17 0.10
CA ALA A 101 -8.18 8.11 0.56
C ALA A 101 -7.45 9.40 0.22
N GLN A 102 -6.52 9.82 1.08
CA GLN A 102 -5.73 11.01 0.87
C GLN A 102 -4.44 10.71 0.14
N THR A 103 -4.14 11.52 -0.87
CA THR A 103 -2.81 11.64 -1.45
C THR A 103 -2.14 12.91 -0.94
N SER A 104 -0.89 12.84 -0.54
CA SER A 104 -0.09 14.00 -0.12
C SER A 104 1.40 13.75 -0.34
N GLU A 105 1.76 13.10 -1.45
CA GLU A 105 3.12 12.65 -1.72
C GLU A 105 3.66 13.27 -3.01
N LYS A 106 5.00 13.47 -3.04
CA LYS A 106 5.77 13.74 -4.25
C LYS A 106 6.14 12.42 -4.95
N ASP A 107 6.44 11.40 -4.15
CA ASP A 107 6.93 10.08 -4.56
C ASP A 107 5.88 9.00 -4.25
N GLY A 108 4.67 9.14 -4.79
CA GLY A 108 3.54 8.22 -4.57
C GLY A 108 3.21 7.34 -5.78
N ARG A 109 4.00 7.43 -6.86
CA ARG A 109 3.80 6.66 -8.08
C ARG A 109 4.33 5.23 -7.91
N PHE A 110 3.43 4.27 -7.92
CA PHE A 110 3.83 2.87 -7.96
C PHE A 110 4.26 2.49 -9.38
N VAL A 111 5.49 2.01 -9.51
CA VAL A 111 6.09 1.53 -10.77
C VAL A 111 6.45 0.06 -10.63
N ILE A 112 6.18 -0.72 -11.68
CA ILE A 112 6.35 -2.17 -11.67
C ILE A 112 6.57 -2.66 -13.11
N SER A 113 7.31 -3.76 -13.29
CA SER A 113 7.40 -4.42 -14.58
C SER A 113 6.06 -5.05 -14.96
N LYS A 114 5.73 -5.06 -16.25
CA LYS A 114 4.44 -5.63 -16.74
C LYS A 114 4.28 -7.08 -16.33
N ALA A 115 5.31 -7.89 -16.46
CA ALA A 115 5.27 -9.31 -16.10
C ALA A 115 4.95 -9.53 -14.62
N LEU A 116 5.56 -8.71 -13.72
CA LEU A 116 5.28 -8.79 -12.30
C LEU A 116 3.87 -8.27 -11.97
N SER A 117 3.43 -7.20 -12.62
CA SER A 117 2.07 -6.66 -12.46
C SER A 117 1.02 -7.73 -12.79
N ASP A 118 1.14 -8.39 -13.93
CA ASP A 118 0.24 -9.45 -14.34
C ASP A 118 0.23 -10.61 -13.33
N ALA A 119 1.40 -10.99 -12.82
CA ALA A 119 1.51 -12.01 -11.78
C ALA A 119 0.80 -11.61 -10.47
N LEU A 120 0.91 -10.34 -10.04
CA LEU A 120 0.23 -9.84 -8.85
C LEU A 120 -1.28 -9.84 -9.00
N ILE A 121 -1.78 -9.47 -10.18
CA ILE A 121 -3.22 -9.50 -10.50
C ILE A 121 -3.76 -10.94 -10.40
N VAL A 122 -3.10 -11.87 -11.08
CA VAL A 122 -3.51 -13.29 -11.09
C VAL A 122 -3.49 -13.90 -9.68
N LYS A 123 -2.53 -13.51 -8.84
CA LYS A 123 -2.40 -14.00 -7.46
C LYS A 123 -3.31 -13.30 -6.45
N GLY A 124 -4.06 -12.28 -6.85
CA GLY A 124 -4.89 -11.49 -5.95
C GLY A 124 -4.08 -10.61 -4.98
N GLN A 125 -2.82 -10.30 -5.30
CA GLN A 125 -1.96 -9.46 -4.46
C GLN A 125 -2.20 -7.95 -4.65
N VAL A 126 -3.00 -7.53 -5.64
CA VAL A 126 -3.43 -6.14 -5.78
C VAL A 126 -4.51 -5.85 -4.75
N ALA A 127 -4.18 -5.06 -3.73
CA ALA A 127 -5.06 -4.75 -2.61
C ALA A 127 -6.18 -3.78 -3.01
N ALA A 128 -5.80 -2.66 -3.59
CA ALA A 128 -6.72 -1.59 -3.98
C ALA A 128 -6.21 -0.85 -5.23
N GLN A 129 -7.14 -0.24 -5.96
CA GLN A 129 -6.87 0.54 -7.16
C GLN A 129 -7.55 1.91 -7.10
N TYR A 130 -6.91 2.92 -7.69
CA TYR A 130 -7.55 4.21 -7.97
C TYR A 130 -8.65 4.04 -9.01
N ILE A 131 -9.80 4.68 -8.79
CA ILE A 131 -10.98 4.56 -9.63
C ILE A 131 -11.53 5.92 -10.06
N ASP A 132 -12.21 5.92 -11.20
CA ASP A 132 -12.99 7.05 -11.71
C ASP A 132 -14.34 7.20 -10.98
N LEU A 133 -15.20 8.08 -11.48
CA LEU A 133 -16.54 8.30 -10.93
C LEU A 133 -17.52 7.15 -11.20
N ASN A 134 -17.19 6.28 -12.16
CA ASN A 134 -17.98 5.10 -12.52
C ASN A 134 -17.47 3.82 -11.86
N ASP A 135 -16.58 3.95 -10.86
CA ASP A 135 -15.94 2.85 -10.13
C ASP A 135 -15.01 1.96 -10.98
N ASN A 136 -14.56 2.43 -12.14
CA ASN A 136 -13.58 1.72 -12.96
C ASN A 136 -12.15 2.10 -12.57
N ALA A 137 -11.26 1.11 -12.48
CA ALA A 137 -9.83 1.37 -12.34
C ALA A 137 -9.33 2.20 -13.53
N THR A 138 -8.59 3.28 -13.24
CA THR A 138 -8.24 4.24 -14.30
C THR A 138 -6.81 4.76 -14.18
N MET A 139 -6.19 4.97 -15.35
CA MET A 139 -4.89 5.60 -15.48
C MET A 139 -4.97 7.13 -15.62
N GLU A 140 -6.18 7.70 -15.67
CA GLU A 140 -6.37 9.13 -15.87
C GLU A 140 -5.89 9.96 -14.68
N THR A 141 -5.17 11.03 -14.97
CA THR A 141 -4.51 11.90 -13.98
C THR A 141 -5.43 12.47 -12.89
N PRO A 142 -6.68 12.88 -13.15
CA PRO A 142 -7.55 13.38 -12.07
C PRO A 142 -7.82 12.34 -10.99
N TYR A 143 -7.82 11.07 -11.32
CA TYR A 143 -8.16 9.97 -10.42
C TYR A 143 -6.92 9.22 -9.91
N ASN A 144 -5.92 9.03 -10.77
CA ASN A 144 -4.62 8.42 -10.49
C ASN A 144 -3.49 9.47 -10.63
N PRO A 145 -3.38 10.41 -9.66
CA PRO A 145 -2.60 11.63 -9.84
C PRO A 145 -1.10 11.40 -9.87
N GLY A 146 -0.62 10.31 -9.30
CA GLY A 146 0.78 9.91 -9.34
C GLY A 146 1.15 9.23 -10.65
N GLY A 147 0.18 8.67 -11.38
CA GLY A 147 0.41 7.82 -12.56
C GLY A 147 0.87 6.41 -12.19
N SER A 148 0.35 5.86 -11.08
CA SER A 148 0.65 4.49 -10.64
C SER A 148 0.23 3.46 -11.70
N ALA A 149 1.10 2.49 -11.98
CA ALA A 149 0.86 1.42 -12.94
C ALA A 149 -0.42 0.64 -12.60
N GLU A 150 -1.22 0.29 -13.62
CA GLU A 150 -2.50 -0.44 -13.49
C GLU A 150 -3.45 0.17 -12.44
N ALA A 151 -3.34 1.48 -12.21
CA ALA A 151 -4.06 2.21 -11.16
C ALA A 151 -3.82 1.65 -9.75
N ILE A 152 -2.79 0.85 -9.51
CA ILE A 152 -2.53 0.20 -8.22
C ILE A 152 -2.24 1.26 -7.15
N GLU A 153 -3.03 1.22 -6.07
CA GLU A 153 -2.86 2.04 -4.88
C GLU A 153 -2.07 1.31 -3.79
N GLY A 154 -2.26 -0.01 -3.69
CA GLY A 154 -1.59 -0.84 -2.71
C GLY A 154 -1.55 -2.31 -3.07
N ILE A 155 -0.63 -3.05 -2.46
CA ILE A 155 -0.41 -4.48 -2.70
C ILE A 155 -0.16 -5.26 -1.41
N PHE A 156 -0.36 -6.57 -1.49
CA PHE A 156 -0.04 -7.54 -0.44
C PHE A 156 1.20 -8.37 -0.76
N SER A 157 1.81 -8.96 0.28
CA SER A 157 2.67 -10.14 0.16
C SER A 157 1.86 -11.37 -0.29
N PRO A 158 2.53 -12.46 -0.76
CA PRO A 158 1.81 -13.66 -1.21
C PRO A 158 0.90 -14.29 -0.17
N ASP A 159 1.23 -14.15 1.11
CA ASP A 159 0.45 -14.64 2.27
C ASP A 159 -0.51 -13.59 2.86
N GLY A 160 -0.55 -12.38 2.28
CA GLY A 160 -1.41 -11.29 2.72
C GLY A 160 -1.01 -10.59 4.01
N ARG A 161 0.03 -11.03 4.72
CA ARG A 161 0.41 -10.50 6.05
C ARG A 161 1.15 -9.17 5.98
N ILE A 162 1.81 -8.89 4.87
CA ILE A 162 2.45 -7.61 4.63
C ILE A 162 1.57 -6.82 3.66
N TYR A 163 1.16 -5.63 4.07
CA TYR A 163 0.37 -4.71 3.26
C TYR A 163 1.10 -3.39 3.07
N GLY A 164 1.11 -2.89 1.86
CA GLY A 164 1.66 -1.59 1.52
C GLY A 164 0.69 -0.78 0.67
N ARG A 165 0.56 0.51 0.99
CA ARG A 165 -0.28 1.44 0.25
C ARG A 165 0.35 2.82 0.09
N ALA A 166 0.05 3.48 -1.03
CA ALA A 166 0.56 4.82 -1.33
C ALA A 166 -0.23 5.94 -0.64
N THR A 167 -1.55 5.76 -0.41
CA THR A 167 -2.39 6.76 0.24
C THR A 167 -2.29 6.72 1.77
N ARG A 168 -2.67 7.81 2.42
CA ARG A 168 -2.54 7.98 3.88
C ARG A 168 -3.88 7.78 4.60
N PHE A 169 -3.81 7.34 5.86
CA PHE A 169 -4.94 7.31 6.82
C PHE A 169 -4.91 8.47 7.82
N SER A 170 -3.83 9.21 7.86
CA SER A 170 -3.42 10.01 9.02
C SER A 170 -4.30 11.23 9.32
N ARG A 171 -5.37 11.42 8.57
CA ARG A 171 -6.26 12.57 8.74
C ARG A 171 -7.73 12.18 8.58
N VAL A 172 -8.10 11.03 9.10
CA VAL A 172 -9.50 10.60 9.17
C VAL A 172 -9.97 10.71 10.60
N SER A 173 -10.95 11.55 10.86
CA SER A 173 -11.60 11.70 12.16
C SER A 173 -13.05 12.13 11.97
N ALA A 174 -13.86 11.94 13.01
CA ALA A 174 -15.22 12.41 13.01
C ALA A 174 -15.27 13.91 12.68
N HIS A 175 -16.21 14.32 11.85
CA HIS A 175 -16.44 15.69 11.40
C HIS A 175 -15.31 16.30 10.54
N LEU A 176 -14.29 15.53 10.16
CA LEU A 176 -13.32 15.94 9.16
C LEU A 176 -13.86 15.52 7.78
N TYR A 177 -13.89 16.43 6.82
CA TYR A 177 -14.41 16.18 5.46
C TYR A 177 -15.93 15.97 5.35
N GLU A 178 -16.74 16.61 6.18
CA GLU A 178 -18.20 16.55 6.10
C GLU A 178 -18.76 16.90 4.70
N ASN A 179 -18.03 17.74 3.95
CA ASN A 179 -18.39 18.13 2.58
C ASN A 179 -17.98 17.11 1.51
N VAL A 180 -17.37 15.99 1.90
CA VAL A 180 -16.93 14.94 0.95
C VAL A 180 -17.60 13.62 1.35
N PRO A 181 -18.75 13.31 0.77
CA PRO A 181 -19.50 12.11 1.12
C PRO A 181 -18.74 10.83 0.74
N GLY A 182 -18.96 9.78 1.50
CA GLY A 182 -18.42 8.43 1.25
C GLY A 182 -17.70 7.86 2.46
N GLU A 183 -17.30 6.60 2.35
CA GLU A 183 -16.59 5.89 3.41
C GLU A 183 -15.11 6.25 3.41
N TRP A 184 -14.57 6.41 4.63
CA TRP A 184 -13.17 6.81 4.84
C TRP A 184 -12.36 5.77 5.58
N ASP A 185 -13.02 4.95 6.39
CA ASP A 185 -12.38 3.98 7.26
C ASP A 185 -12.58 2.55 6.77
N ALA A 186 -11.58 2.01 6.09
CA ALA A 186 -11.52 0.60 5.72
C ALA A 186 -11.21 -0.35 6.90
N LYS A 187 -11.20 0.16 8.14
CA LYS A 187 -11.00 -0.61 9.38
C LYS A 187 -9.74 -1.49 9.39
N ILE A 188 -8.70 -1.04 8.71
CA ILE A 188 -7.46 -1.80 8.51
C ILE A 188 -6.81 -2.12 9.85
N PHE A 189 -6.69 -1.13 10.76
CA PHE A 189 -6.10 -1.35 12.08
C PHE A 189 -6.96 -2.27 12.95
N GLU A 190 -8.29 -2.11 12.89
CA GLU A 190 -9.21 -2.99 13.61
C GLU A 190 -9.07 -4.44 13.12
N SER A 191 -9.02 -4.63 11.80
CA SER A 191 -8.83 -5.95 11.17
C SER A 191 -7.50 -6.58 11.58
N GLY A 192 -6.40 -5.82 11.54
CA GLY A 192 -5.09 -6.31 11.97
C GLY A 192 -5.04 -6.70 13.44
N VAL A 193 -5.72 -5.96 14.33
CA VAL A 193 -5.80 -6.32 15.76
C VAL A 193 -6.69 -7.54 15.99
N LYS A 194 -7.81 -7.65 15.28
CA LYS A 194 -8.72 -8.81 15.38
C LYS A 194 -8.09 -10.11 14.90
N TYR A 195 -7.09 -10.04 14.02
CA TYR A 195 -6.37 -11.22 13.54
C TYR A 195 -5.70 -12.03 14.66
N PHE A 196 -5.29 -11.38 15.75
CA PHE A 196 -4.62 -12.02 16.89
C PHE A 196 -5.56 -12.36 18.07
N LYS A 197 -6.85 -12.19 17.91
CA LYS A 197 -7.87 -12.49 18.92
C LYS A 197 -8.69 -13.71 18.53
#